data_9370697bc875c0223e4ca58a6a6b4ccf
#
_entry.id   9370697bc875c0223e4ca58a6a6b4ccf
#
_cell.length_a   1.000
_cell.length_b   1.000
_cell.length_c   1.000
_cell.angle_alpha   90.00
_cell.angle_beta   90.00
_cell.angle_gamma   90.00
#
_symmetry.space_group_name_H-M   'P 1'
#
loop_
_entity.id
_entity.type
_entity.pdbx_description
1 polymer ?
#
loop_
_entity_poly.entity_id
_entity_poly.type
_entity_poly.pdbx_seq_one_letter_code
_entity_poly.pdbx_strand_id
1 'polypeptide(L)'
;EILGGSMGPVMNVINNIGFVIIAAAGGYFAIKGYVSIGVISAFIVYAKQFGRPIDELANIWGQIQTAIAGAERVFAVLDEPSEDKSGEFTMDNSTGNIEFNHVDFSYIPGKQVLHDFNLKVKAGQKVALVGSTGSGKTTVVNLLMRFYDIDNGSITIDGVNIKDIDCENLRKNTAIVLQDTVLFADTVKNNLLYSRQDATDTEIIAAAKKANCHNMIMHLPDGYDSMLAKDGQNLSQGQRQLLSIARAFVASPKILILDEATSSVDTRTEKKIQDAMTNLMKNRTSLIIAHRLSTIQDADVIVVMDNGRVVETGNHESLLAAKGRYYELYMTQFAGKAI
;
A
#
# COMPACT_ATOMS: atom_id res chain seq x y z
N GLU A 1 -18.57 6.11 -24.91
CA GLU A 1 -19.20 7.41 -24.62
C GLU A 1 -19.65 8.17 -25.88
N ILE A 2 -18.92 8.11 -27.00
CA ILE A 2 -19.25 8.83 -28.24
C ILE A 2 -20.59 8.34 -28.87
N LEU A 3 -20.88 7.04 -28.80
CA LEU A 3 -22.12 6.45 -29.36
C LEU A 3 -23.36 6.79 -28.52
N GLY A 4 -23.25 6.90 -27.21
CA GLY A 4 -24.39 7.25 -26.32
C GLY A 4 -24.82 8.73 -26.46
N GLY A 5 -23.88 9.63 -26.66
CA GLY A 5 -24.17 11.05 -26.83
C GLY A 5 -24.74 11.45 -28.21
N SER A 6 -24.57 10.60 -29.22
CA SER A 6 -25.04 10.89 -30.58
C SER A 6 -26.48 10.42 -30.86
N MET A 7 -27.07 9.59 -29.98
CA MET A 7 -28.39 9.01 -30.16
C MET A 7 -29.49 10.09 -30.20
N GLY A 8 -29.46 11.06 -29.30
CA GLY A 8 -30.41 12.18 -29.26
C GLY A 8 -30.46 13.01 -30.55
N PRO A 9 -29.32 13.51 -31.06
CA PRO A 9 -29.27 14.21 -32.36
C PRO A 9 -29.78 13.36 -33.53
N VAL A 10 -29.42 12.06 -33.58
CA VAL A 10 -29.89 11.15 -34.65
C VAL A 10 -31.39 10.96 -34.62
N MET A 11 -31.97 10.74 -33.43
CA MET A 11 -33.45 10.60 -33.28
C MET A 11 -34.18 11.88 -33.62
N ASN A 12 -33.65 13.06 -33.29
CA ASN A 12 -34.20 14.35 -33.73
C ASN A 12 -34.25 14.48 -35.26
N VAL A 13 -33.21 14.05 -35.96
CA VAL A 13 -33.16 14.05 -37.44
C VAL A 13 -34.23 13.10 -37.98
N ILE A 14 -34.38 11.88 -37.46
CA ILE A 14 -35.39 10.90 -37.88
C ILE A 14 -36.82 11.46 -37.65
N ASN A 15 -37.08 12.05 -36.50
CA ASN A 15 -38.36 12.66 -36.18
C ASN A 15 -38.70 13.83 -37.11
N ASN A 16 -37.73 14.68 -37.46
CA ASN A 16 -37.89 15.77 -38.39
C ASN A 16 -38.16 15.31 -39.83
N ILE A 17 -37.47 14.23 -40.29
CA ILE A 17 -37.71 13.61 -41.58
C ILE A 17 -39.15 13.05 -41.63
N GLY A 18 -39.56 12.34 -40.58
CA GLY A 18 -40.93 11.83 -40.41
C GLY A 18 -41.99 12.96 -40.51
N PHE A 19 -41.75 14.07 -39.84
CA PHE A 19 -42.63 15.24 -39.94
C PHE A 19 -42.74 15.80 -41.39
N VAL A 20 -41.63 15.91 -42.10
CA VAL A 20 -41.59 16.39 -43.49
C VAL A 20 -42.37 15.45 -44.41
N ILE A 21 -42.21 14.14 -44.25
CA ILE A 21 -42.94 13.12 -45.05
C ILE A 21 -44.44 13.22 -44.79
N ILE A 22 -44.86 13.29 -43.52
CA ILE A 22 -46.27 13.41 -43.17
C ILE A 22 -46.87 14.68 -43.69
N ALA A 23 -46.18 15.83 -43.60
CA ALA A 23 -46.66 17.12 -44.09
C ALA A 23 -46.80 17.11 -45.66
N ALA A 24 -45.79 16.60 -46.36
CA ALA A 24 -45.79 16.52 -47.81
C ALA A 24 -46.87 15.56 -48.34
N ALA A 25 -46.93 14.33 -47.82
CA ALA A 25 -47.92 13.32 -48.23
C ALA A 25 -49.32 13.76 -47.83
N GLY A 26 -49.52 14.26 -46.61
CA GLY A 26 -50.80 14.75 -46.12
C GLY A 26 -51.27 15.94 -46.89
N GLY A 27 -50.40 16.91 -47.24
CA GLY A 27 -50.76 18.03 -48.15
C GLY A 27 -51.18 17.57 -49.53
N TYR A 28 -50.50 16.62 -50.15
CA TYR A 28 -50.90 16.04 -51.39
C TYR A 28 -52.26 15.39 -51.35
N PHE A 29 -52.55 14.56 -50.31
CA PHE A 29 -53.84 13.91 -50.14
C PHE A 29 -54.96 14.93 -49.79
N ALA A 30 -54.68 16.02 -49.11
CA ALA A 30 -55.65 17.07 -48.83
C ALA A 30 -56.04 17.82 -50.11
N ILE A 31 -55.08 18.11 -51.00
CA ILE A 31 -55.38 18.73 -52.33
C ILE A 31 -56.23 17.82 -53.21
N LYS A 32 -56.09 16.49 -53.10
CA LYS A 32 -56.90 15.53 -53.76
C LYS A 32 -58.28 15.29 -53.11
N GLY A 33 -58.56 15.93 -51.98
CA GLY A 33 -59.80 15.80 -51.25
C GLY A 33 -59.97 14.49 -50.43
N TYR A 34 -58.92 13.67 -50.28
CA TYR A 34 -58.97 12.40 -49.56
C TYR A 34 -58.90 12.58 -48.04
N VAL A 35 -58.26 13.64 -47.51
CA VAL A 35 -58.11 13.92 -46.09
C VAL A 35 -58.34 15.41 -45.79
N SER A 36 -58.87 15.73 -44.62
CA SER A 36 -58.95 17.12 -44.11
C SER A 36 -57.67 17.59 -43.48
N ILE A 37 -57.44 18.92 -43.41
CA ILE A 37 -56.29 19.54 -42.74
C ILE A 37 -56.23 19.11 -41.24
N GLY A 38 -57.40 18.96 -40.61
CA GLY A 38 -57.50 18.50 -39.23
C GLY A 38 -56.92 17.10 -39.00
N VAL A 39 -57.13 16.18 -39.99
CA VAL A 39 -56.56 14.82 -39.93
C VAL A 39 -55.06 14.86 -40.03
N ILE A 40 -54.47 15.75 -40.90
CA ILE A 40 -53.02 15.90 -41.01
C ILE A 40 -52.44 16.41 -39.69
N SER A 41 -53.06 17.44 -39.10
CA SER A 41 -52.60 17.97 -37.80
C SER A 41 -52.66 16.95 -36.70
N ALA A 42 -53.76 16.16 -36.62
CA ALA A 42 -53.85 15.06 -35.62
C ALA A 42 -52.77 14.01 -35.83
N PHE A 43 -52.52 13.61 -37.10
CA PHE A 43 -51.50 12.62 -37.42
C PHE A 43 -50.08 13.07 -37.07
N ILE A 44 -49.76 14.37 -37.28
CA ILE A 44 -48.47 14.96 -36.83
C ILE A 44 -48.33 14.85 -35.32
N VAL A 45 -49.39 15.17 -34.56
CA VAL A 45 -49.34 15.07 -33.09
C VAL A 45 -49.12 13.61 -32.64
N TYR A 46 -49.84 12.65 -33.23
CA TYR A 46 -49.68 11.23 -32.93
C TYR A 46 -48.30 10.72 -33.30
N ALA A 47 -47.75 11.11 -34.45
CA ALA A 47 -46.39 10.74 -34.85
C ALA A 47 -45.35 11.23 -33.85
N LYS A 48 -45.47 12.48 -33.35
CA LYS A 48 -44.60 13.02 -32.32
C LYS A 48 -44.76 12.29 -30.96
N GLN A 49 -45.98 11.96 -30.58
CA GLN A 49 -46.22 11.19 -29.36
C GLN A 49 -45.70 9.75 -29.44
N PHE A 50 -45.67 9.14 -30.64
CA PHE A 50 -45.10 7.81 -30.85
C PHE A 50 -43.56 7.83 -30.83
N GLY A 51 -42.94 8.94 -31.23
CA GLY A 51 -41.47 9.10 -31.17
C GLY A 51 -40.91 9.10 -29.73
N ARG A 52 -41.65 9.67 -28.77
CA ARG A 52 -41.17 9.78 -27.37
C ARG A 52 -40.81 8.43 -26.71
N PRO A 53 -41.70 7.40 -26.73
CA PRO A 53 -41.35 6.09 -26.17
C PRO A 53 -40.11 5.44 -26.81
N ILE A 54 -39.88 5.69 -28.09
CA ILE A 54 -38.71 5.17 -28.80
C ILE A 54 -37.44 5.84 -28.29
N ASP A 55 -37.49 7.17 -28.12
CA ASP A 55 -36.37 7.93 -27.53
C ASP A 55 -36.09 7.48 -26.08
N GLU A 56 -37.11 7.22 -25.28
CA GLU A 56 -36.97 6.72 -23.92
C GLU A 56 -36.36 5.32 -23.90
N LEU A 57 -36.76 4.42 -24.77
CA LEU A 57 -36.16 3.08 -24.88
C LEU A 57 -34.68 3.14 -25.30
N ALA A 58 -34.32 4.03 -26.22
CA ALA A 58 -32.95 4.24 -26.63
C ALA A 58 -32.09 4.76 -25.46
N ASN A 59 -32.60 5.69 -24.65
CA ASN A 59 -31.94 6.20 -23.46
C ASN A 59 -31.78 5.12 -22.38
N ILE A 60 -32.85 4.31 -22.12
CA ILE A 60 -32.77 3.20 -21.18
C ILE A 60 -31.72 2.19 -21.59
N TRP A 61 -31.61 1.88 -22.89
CA TRP A 61 -30.56 0.97 -23.39
C TRP A 61 -29.15 1.48 -23.05
N GLY A 62 -28.90 2.77 -23.23
CA GLY A 62 -27.63 3.40 -22.84
C GLY A 62 -27.36 3.31 -21.34
N GLN A 63 -28.41 3.51 -20.51
CA GLN A 63 -28.29 3.37 -19.04
C GLN A 63 -28.00 1.92 -18.63
N ILE A 64 -28.61 0.92 -19.27
CA ILE A 64 -28.35 -0.50 -19.01
C ILE A 64 -26.90 -0.84 -19.34
N GLN A 65 -26.38 -0.40 -20.48
CA GLN A 65 -24.96 -0.63 -20.81
C GLN A 65 -24.00 -0.01 -19.78
N THR A 66 -24.31 1.19 -19.31
CA THR A 66 -23.52 1.86 -18.25
C THR A 66 -23.60 1.09 -16.93
N ALA A 67 -24.80 0.61 -16.58
CA ALA A 67 -25.00 -0.20 -15.37
C ALA A 67 -24.25 -1.54 -15.44
N ILE A 68 -24.27 -2.23 -16.60
CA ILE A 68 -23.51 -3.46 -16.82
C ILE A 68 -22.01 -3.21 -16.66
N ALA A 69 -21.47 -2.18 -17.31
CA ALA A 69 -20.05 -1.83 -17.18
C ALA A 69 -19.65 -1.45 -15.75
N GLY A 70 -20.57 -0.84 -14.99
CA GLY A 70 -20.39 -0.58 -13.56
C GLY A 70 -20.40 -1.87 -12.73
N ALA A 71 -21.36 -2.76 -13.02
CA ALA A 71 -21.48 -4.05 -12.36
C ALA A 71 -20.25 -4.94 -12.60
N GLU A 72 -19.75 -5.01 -13.83
CA GLU A 72 -18.52 -5.76 -14.16
C GLU A 72 -17.33 -5.33 -13.28
N ARG A 73 -17.16 -4.01 -13.07
CA ARG A 73 -16.08 -3.51 -12.21
C ARG A 73 -16.27 -3.86 -10.73
N VAL A 74 -17.52 -3.83 -10.27
CA VAL A 74 -17.83 -4.20 -8.88
C VAL A 74 -17.62 -5.70 -8.67
N PHE A 75 -18.13 -6.54 -9.59
CA PHE A 75 -17.94 -7.98 -9.51
C PHE A 75 -16.48 -8.39 -9.67
N ALA A 76 -15.70 -7.72 -10.53
CA ALA A 76 -14.27 -7.96 -10.64
C ALA A 76 -13.52 -7.80 -9.29
N VAL A 77 -13.98 -6.88 -8.44
CA VAL A 77 -13.42 -6.71 -7.08
C VAL A 77 -13.99 -7.76 -6.11
N LEU A 78 -15.29 -8.08 -6.21
CA LEU A 78 -15.95 -9.04 -5.32
C LEU A 78 -15.49 -10.49 -5.58
N ASP A 79 -15.20 -10.82 -6.83
CA ASP A 79 -14.75 -12.14 -7.27
C ASP A 79 -13.24 -12.34 -7.10
N GLU A 80 -12.49 -11.27 -6.72
CA GLU A 80 -11.06 -11.40 -6.41
C GLU A 80 -10.89 -12.39 -5.25
N PRO A 81 -10.04 -13.42 -5.41
CA PRO A 81 -9.83 -14.40 -4.35
C PRO A 81 -9.30 -13.70 -3.09
N SER A 82 -9.92 -14.00 -1.95
CA SER A 82 -9.46 -13.49 -0.66
C SER A 82 -8.06 -14.02 -0.35
N GLU A 83 -7.28 -13.21 0.38
CA GLU A 83 -5.96 -13.64 0.88
C GLU A 83 -6.07 -14.97 1.62
N ASP A 84 -5.21 -15.92 1.26
CA ASP A 84 -5.09 -17.19 2.00
C ASP A 84 -4.50 -16.92 3.39
N LYS A 85 -5.34 -17.06 4.41
CA LYS A 85 -4.95 -16.88 5.83
C LYS A 85 -4.80 -18.21 6.57
N SER A 86 -4.87 -19.34 5.85
CA SER A 86 -4.88 -20.68 6.40
C SER A 86 -3.50 -21.12 6.91
N GLY A 87 -3.13 -20.68 8.11
CA GLY A 87 -2.03 -21.27 8.87
C GLY A 87 -2.56 -21.77 10.20
N GLU A 88 -2.07 -22.92 10.67
CA GLU A 88 -2.46 -23.50 11.95
C GLU A 88 -1.50 -23.16 13.10
N PHE A 89 -0.27 -22.73 12.76
CA PHE A 89 0.76 -22.42 13.75
C PHE A 89 0.67 -20.99 14.24
N THR A 90 0.93 -20.79 15.55
CA THR A 90 1.05 -19.47 16.17
C THR A 90 2.49 -19.18 16.58
N MET A 91 2.85 -17.91 16.64
CA MET A 91 4.18 -17.43 17.03
C MET A 91 4.29 -17.08 18.52
N ASP A 92 3.38 -17.56 19.38
CA ASP A 92 3.31 -17.15 20.80
C ASP A 92 4.62 -17.41 21.56
N ASN A 93 5.31 -18.52 21.25
CA ASN A 93 6.61 -18.88 21.80
C ASN A 93 7.78 -18.67 20.84
N SER A 94 7.61 -17.89 19.79
CA SER A 94 8.64 -17.62 18.80
C SER A 94 9.83 -16.91 19.41
N THR A 95 11.03 -17.35 19.05
CA THR A 95 12.30 -16.68 19.36
C THR A 95 12.68 -15.65 18.30
N GLY A 96 12.17 -15.84 17.07
CA GLY A 96 12.36 -14.94 15.95
C GLY A 96 13.58 -15.25 15.07
N ASN A 97 13.99 -16.52 14.97
CA ASN A 97 14.96 -16.94 13.94
C ASN A 97 14.28 -16.92 12.58
N ILE A 98 14.90 -16.31 11.57
CA ILE A 98 14.34 -16.22 10.23
C ILE A 98 15.31 -16.88 9.25
N GLU A 99 14.78 -17.72 8.35
CA GLU A 99 15.56 -18.29 7.27
C GLU A 99 14.84 -18.15 5.93
N PHE A 100 15.56 -17.66 4.94
CA PHE A 100 15.20 -17.70 3.51
C PHE A 100 16.09 -18.76 2.87
N ASN A 101 15.49 -19.78 2.26
CA ASN A 101 16.19 -20.89 1.65
C ASN A 101 15.82 -20.98 0.17
N HIS A 102 16.77 -20.69 -0.71
CA HIS A 102 16.65 -20.77 -2.17
C HIS A 102 15.39 -20.06 -2.71
N VAL A 103 15.11 -18.83 -2.22
CA VAL A 103 13.89 -18.10 -2.55
C VAL A 103 14.02 -17.43 -3.92
N ASP A 104 13.10 -17.81 -4.82
CA ASP A 104 12.84 -17.13 -6.09
C ASP A 104 11.50 -16.41 -6.02
N PHE A 105 11.44 -15.20 -6.60
CA PHE A 105 10.21 -14.43 -6.60
C PHE A 105 10.08 -13.45 -7.77
N SER A 106 8.86 -13.35 -8.31
CA SER A 106 8.45 -12.45 -9.39
C SER A 106 7.13 -11.77 -9.05
N TYR A 107 7.05 -10.44 -9.13
CA TYR A 107 5.74 -9.73 -9.04
C TYR A 107 4.88 -9.97 -10.30
N ILE A 108 5.53 -10.17 -11.44
CA ILE A 108 4.89 -10.41 -12.73
C ILE A 108 5.56 -11.66 -13.33
N PRO A 109 4.79 -12.64 -13.81
CA PRO A 109 5.35 -13.82 -14.45
C PRO A 109 6.40 -13.47 -15.51
N GLY A 110 7.57 -14.11 -15.41
CA GLY A 110 8.70 -13.88 -16.34
C GLY A 110 9.60 -12.68 -16.01
N LYS A 111 9.28 -11.89 -14.97
CA LYS A 111 10.15 -10.80 -14.47
C LYS A 111 10.59 -11.07 -13.05
N GLN A 112 11.58 -11.93 -12.89
CA GLN A 112 12.10 -12.34 -11.60
C GLN A 112 12.82 -11.18 -10.89
N VAL A 113 12.58 -11.04 -9.58
CA VAL A 113 13.12 -9.97 -8.74
C VAL A 113 14.08 -10.51 -7.69
N LEU A 114 13.82 -11.69 -7.11
CA LEU A 114 14.76 -12.40 -6.28
C LEU A 114 15.18 -13.69 -6.97
N HIS A 115 16.49 -13.97 -6.90
CA HIS A 115 17.12 -15.11 -7.57
C HIS A 115 17.94 -15.90 -6.58
N ASP A 116 17.48 -17.10 -6.22
CA ASP A 116 18.17 -17.99 -5.28
C ASP A 116 18.60 -17.26 -3.99
N PHE A 117 17.67 -16.47 -3.43
CA PHE A 117 17.95 -15.65 -2.27
C PHE A 117 18.06 -16.50 -1.01
N ASN A 118 19.21 -16.41 -0.34
CA ASN A 118 19.52 -17.17 0.87
C ASN A 118 19.91 -16.19 1.99
N LEU A 119 19.26 -16.30 3.17
CA LEU A 119 19.53 -15.47 4.33
C LEU A 119 19.17 -16.21 5.63
N LYS A 120 20.07 -16.19 6.61
CA LYS A 120 19.81 -16.67 7.97
C LYS A 120 19.99 -15.55 8.98
N VAL A 121 18.95 -15.30 9.77
CA VAL A 121 18.91 -14.29 10.83
C VAL A 121 18.64 -15.00 12.15
N LYS A 122 19.53 -14.84 13.11
CA LYS A 122 19.35 -15.41 14.45
C LYS A 122 18.47 -14.53 15.31
N ALA A 123 17.78 -15.14 16.28
CA ALA A 123 16.96 -14.43 17.26
C ALA A 123 17.75 -13.29 17.92
N GLY A 124 17.11 -12.12 17.97
CA GLY A 124 17.71 -10.90 18.55
C GLY A 124 18.79 -10.22 17.72
N GLN A 125 19.12 -10.73 16.53
CA GLN A 125 20.16 -10.20 15.66
C GLN A 125 19.62 -9.00 14.85
N LYS A 126 20.48 -8.00 14.64
CA LYS A 126 20.23 -6.84 13.77
C LYS A 126 20.88 -7.10 12.42
N VAL A 127 20.10 -7.20 11.39
CA VAL A 127 20.57 -7.44 10.01
C VAL A 127 20.24 -6.23 9.14
N ALA A 128 21.26 -5.63 8.56
CA ALA A 128 21.14 -4.52 7.62
C ALA A 128 21.13 -5.03 6.17
N LEU A 129 20.07 -4.77 5.43
CA LEU A 129 20.00 -4.98 3.99
C LEU A 129 20.52 -3.73 3.27
N VAL A 130 21.59 -3.87 2.49
CA VAL A 130 22.26 -2.79 1.77
C VAL A 130 22.32 -3.12 0.29
N GLY A 131 22.16 -2.13 -0.56
CA GLY A 131 22.22 -2.31 -2.03
C GLY A 131 21.59 -1.14 -2.77
N SER A 132 21.76 -1.09 -4.07
CA SER A 132 21.16 -0.06 -4.94
C SER A 132 19.63 -0.10 -4.93
N THR A 133 18.99 0.98 -5.38
CA THR A 133 17.54 0.98 -5.61
C THR A 133 17.20 -0.10 -6.63
N GLY A 134 16.15 -0.89 -6.36
CA GLY A 134 15.76 -2.01 -7.21
C GLY A 134 16.51 -3.32 -6.95
N SER A 135 17.45 -3.40 -5.98
CA SER A 135 18.17 -4.64 -5.66
C SER A 135 17.32 -5.72 -4.95
N GLY A 136 16.04 -5.45 -4.61
CA GLY A 136 15.13 -6.43 -4.01
C GLY A 136 14.94 -6.31 -2.49
N LYS A 137 15.52 -5.31 -1.79
CA LYS A 137 15.42 -5.16 -0.32
C LYS A 137 13.98 -5.10 0.19
N THR A 138 13.15 -4.24 -0.40
CA THR A 138 11.73 -4.12 -0.05
C THR A 138 10.96 -5.40 -0.37
N THR A 139 11.36 -6.12 -1.42
CA THR A 139 10.75 -7.41 -1.77
C THR A 139 10.99 -8.45 -0.66
N VAL A 140 12.19 -8.53 -0.10
CA VAL A 140 12.50 -9.44 1.04
C VAL A 140 11.57 -9.16 2.22
N VAL A 141 11.33 -7.88 2.53
CA VAL A 141 10.41 -7.46 3.59
C VAL A 141 8.96 -7.86 3.27
N ASN A 142 8.50 -7.59 2.05
CA ASN A 142 7.14 -7.92 1.63
C ASN A 142 6.86 -9.43 1.70
N LEU A 143 7.85 -10.25 1.35
CA LEU A 143 7.76 -11.71 1.45
C LEU A 143 7.74 -12.19 2.89
N LEU A 144 8.55 -11.60 3.78
CA LEU A 144 8.54 -11.94 5.21
C LEU A 144 7.20 -11.63 5.86
N MET A 145 6.53 -10.52 5.45
CA MET A 145 5.18 -10.14 5.89
C MET A 145 4.07 -10.98 5.24
N ARG A 146 4.44 -11.89 4.33
CA ARG A 146 3.51 -12.68 3.52
C ARG A 146 2.47 -11.81 2.81
N PHE A 147 2.94 -10.66 2.21
CA PHE A 147 2.11 -9.87 1.30
C PHE A 147 2.05 -10.50 -0.10
N TYR A 148 3.00 -11.37 -0.40
CA TYR A 148 3.10 -12.15 -1.64
C TYR A 148 3.62 -13.53 -1.31
N ASP A 149 3.19 -14.54 -2.07
CA ASP A 149 3.75 -15.88 -2.02
C ASP A 149 5.00 -15.97 -2.91
N ILE A 150 5.96 -16.80 -2.50
CA ILE A 150 7.18 -17.06 -3.26
C ILE A 150 6.94 -18.03 -4.42
N ASP A 151 7.73 -17.89 -5.50
CA ASP A 151 7.69 -18.81 -6.64
C ASP A 151 8.34 -20.15 -6.31
N ASN A 152 9.53 -20.12 -5.69
CA ASN A 152 10.29 -21.31 -5.26
C ASN A 152 11.00 -21.07 -3.93
N GLY A 153 11.44 -22.15 -3.29
CA GLY A 153 12.17 -22.12 -2.03
C GLY A 153 11.27 -22.16 -0.80
N SER A 154 11.77 -21.65 0.33
CA SER A 154 11.00 -21.53 1.56
C SER A 154 11.46 -20.36 2.42
N ILE A 155 10.52 -19.79 3.18
CA ILE A 155 10.80 -18.81 4.23
C ILE A 155 10.28 -19.41 5.53
N THR A 156 11.13 -19.49 6.55
CA THR A 156 10.76 -20.08 7.82
C THR A 156 11.03 -19.12 8.99
N ILE A 157 10.19 -19.22 10.02
CA ILE A 157 10.41 -18.56 11.32
C ILE A 157 10.47 -19.67 12.37
N ASP A 158 11.61 -19.76 13.09
CA ASP A 158 11.90 -20.82 14.06
C ASP A 158 11.69 -22.24 13.48
N GLY A 159 11.99 -22.42 12.18
CA GLY A 159 11.85 -23.69 11.46
C GLY A 159 10.45 -23.98 10.91
N VAL A 160 9.43 -23.15 11.22
CA VAL A 160 8.08 -23.28 10.67
C VAL A 160 7.97 -22.43 9.41
N ASN A 161 7.44 -23.01 8.32
CA ASN A 161 7.23 -22.26 7.09
C ASN A 161 6.17 -21.15 7.32
N ILE A 162 6.42 -19.94 6.81
CA ILE A 162 5.49 -18.82 6.99
C ILE A 162 4.11 -19.08 6.36
N LYS A 163 4.00 -20.00 5.40
CA LYS A 163 2.73 -20.44 4.83
C LYS A 163 1.87 -21.23 5.83
N ASP A 164 2.52 -21.93 6.76
CA ASP A 164 1.85 -22.73 7.77
C ASP A 164 1.53 -21.93 9.04
N ILE A 165 2.05 -20.70 9.14
CA ILE A 165 1.76 -19.79 10.26
C ILE A 165 0.47 -19.02 9.94
N ASP A 166 -0.42 -18.89 10.92
CA ASP A 166 -1.59 -18.01 10.84
C ASP A 166 -1.15 -16.59 10.47
N CYS A 167 -1.69 -16.05 9.39
CA CYS A 167 -1.22 -14.80 8.80
C CYS A 167 -1.45 -13.59 9.71
N GLU A 168 -2.55 -13.59 10.48
CA GLU A 168 -2.85 -12.55 11.46
C GLU A 168 -1.86 -12.62 12.63
N ASN A 169 -1.58 -13.82 13.11
CA ASN A 169 -0.59 -14.04 14.17
C ASN A 169 0.84 -13.69 13.72
N LEU A 170 1.24 -14.02 12.48
CA LEU A 170 2.50 -13.58 11.88
C LEU A 170 2.64 -12.05 11.93
N ARG A 171 1.63 -11.34 11.44
CA ARG A 171 1.63 -9.88 11.36
C ARG A 171 1.51 -9.22 12.73
N LYS A 172 0.82 -9.83 13.70
CA LYS A 172 0.75 -9.36 15.09
C LYS A 172 2.11 -9.43 15.79
N ASN A 173 2.92 -10.46 15.48
CA ASN A 173 4.25 -10.65 16.04
C ASN A 173 5.38 -9.96 15.24
N THR A 174 5.05 -9.33 14.12
CA THR A 174 5.99 -8.58 13.27
C THR A 174 5.53 -7.14 13.16
N ALA A 175 6.37 -6.17 13.46
CA ALA A 175 6.06 -4.76 13.22
C ALA A 175 6.96 -4.18 12.15
N ILE A 176 6.38 -3.30 11.35
CA ILE A 176 7.10 -2.53 10.33
C ILE A 176 7.05 -1.05 10.67
N VAL A 177 8.21 -0.38 10.65
CA VAL A 177 8.33 1.08 10.71
C VAL A 177 8.74 1.54 9.32
N LEU A 178 7.78 2.10 8.60
CA LEU A 178 7.97 2.57 7.23
C LEU A 178 8.66 3.94 7.19
N GLN A 179 9.32 4.22 6.07
CA GLN A 179 9.88 5.54 5.75
C GLN A 179 8.79 6.62 5.75
N ASP A 180 7.71 6.39 5.00
CA ASP A 180 6.57 7.27 4.95
C ASP A 180 5.53 6.82 5.98
N THR A 181 5.46 7.57 7.07
CA THR A 181 4.55 7.28 8.17
C THR A 181 3.13 7.63 7.82
N VAL A 182 2.23 6.65 7.84
CA VAL A 182 0.78 6.85 7.69
C VAL A 182 0.15 7.02 9.07
N LEU A 183 -0.53 8.14 9.30
CA LEU A 183 -1.33 8.42 10.49
C LEU A 183 -2.79 8.64 10.08
N PHE A 184 -3.70 8.10 10.87
CA PHE A 184 -5.13 8.25 10.64
C PHE A 184 -5.63 9.59 11.18
N ALA A 185 -6.67 10.16 10.55
CA ALA A 185 -7.40 11.31 11.06
C ALA A 185 -8.23 10.90 12.29
N ASP A 186 -7.57 10.81 13.43
CA ASP A 186 -8.09 10.35 14.72
C ASP A 186 -7.20 10.90 15.84
N THR A 187 -7.52 10.60 17.11
CA THR A 187 -6.70 11.03 18.24
C THR A 187 -5.31 10.40 18.20
N VAL A 188 -4.33 11.01 18.87
CA VAL A 188 -3.00 10.43 19.09
C VAL A 188 -3.12 9.06 19.74
N LYS A 189 -3.98 8.94 20.77
CA LYS A 189 -4.24 7.69 21.49
C LYS A 189 -4.71 6.58 20.54
N ASN A 190 -5.73 6.83 19.73
CA ASN A 190 -6.27 5.85 18.79
C ASN A 190 -5.23 5.46 17.72
N ASN A 191 -4.42 6.41 17.28
CA ASN A 191 -3.30 6.12 16.40
C ASN A 191 -2.27 5.18 17.02
N LEU A 192 -2.00 5.27 18.32
CA LEU A 192 -1.10 4.35 19.03
C LEU A 192 -1.76 2.99 19.28
N LEU A 193 -3.06 2.97 19.61
CA LEU A 193 -3.85 1.76 19.80
C LEU A 193 -4.04 0.94 18.53
N TYR A 194 -3.85 1.53 17.35
CA TYR A 194 -4.01 0.83 16.08
C TYR A 194 -3.20 -0.46 15.98
N SER A 195 -2.02 -0.51 16.60
CA SER A 195 -1.17 -1.70 16.60
C SER A 195 -1.59 -2.78 17.61
N ARG A 196 -2.26 -2.38 18.69
CA ARG A 196 -2.80 -3.27 19.74
C ARG A 196 -3.94 -2.58 20.46
N GLN A 197 -5.17 -3.00 20.16
CA GLN A 197 -6.39 -2.33 20.63
C GLN A 197 -6.67 -2.50 22.15
N ASP A 198 -6.14 -3.56 22.75
CA ASP A 198 -6.27 -3.88 24.17
C ASP A 198 -5.18 -3.24 25.06
N ALA A 199 -4.31 -2.40 24.48
CA ALA A 199 -3.26 -1.75 25.25
C ALA A 199 -3.83 -0.73 26.24
N THR A 200 -3.36 -0.78 27.48
CA THR A 200 -3.75 0.13 28.53
C THR A 200 -3.10 1.52 28.36
N ASP A 201 -3.71 2.55 28.96
CA ASP A 201 -3.15 3.92 28.91
C ASP A 201 -1.72 3.98 29.49
N THR A 202 -1.44 3.16 30.50
CA THR A 202 -0.10 3.03 31.10
C THR A 202 0.92 2.50 30.09
N GLU A 203 0.55 1.50 29.31
CA GLU A 203 1.42 0.92 28.25
C GLU A 203 1.65 1.91 27.12
N ILE A 204 0.60 2.63 26.68
CA ILE A 204 0.69 3.68 25.66
C ILE A 204 1.65 4.78 26.10
N ILE A 205 1.51 5.29 27.33
CA ILE A 205 2.40 6.31 27.87
C ILE A 205 3.84 5.79 28.00
N ALA A 206 4.02 4.55 28.45
CA ALA A 206 5.35 3.93 28.52
C ALA A 206 6.00 3.78 27.14
N ALA A 207 5.23 3.37 26.13
CA ALA A 207 5.67 3.28 24.73
C ALA A 207 6.07 4.65 24.18
N ALA A 208 5.25 5.68 24.40
CA ALA A 208 5.54 7.05 23.98
C ALA A 208 6.82 7.62 24.64
N LYS A 209 7.07 7.30 25.93
CA LYS A 209 8.31 7.66 26.61
C LYS A 209 9.52 6.97 25.99
N LYS A 210 9.44 5.65 25.72
CA LYS A 210 10.51 4.88 25.06
C LYS A 210 10.80 5.38 23.64
N ALA A 211 9.77 5.84 22.93
CA ALA A 211 9.88 6.44 21.60
C ALA A 211 10.28 7.92 21.61
N ASN A 212 10.59 8.53 22.75
CA ASN A 212 10.93 9.95 22.90
C ASN A 212 9.85 10.93 22.40
N CYS A 213 8.56 10.53 22.32
CA CYS A 213 7.48 11.39 21.86
C CYS A 213 6.50 11.83 22.95
N HIS A 214 6.57 11.29 24.19
CA HIS A 214 5.66 11.67 25.27
C HIS A 214 5.58 13.17 25.50
N ASN A 215 6.73 13.84 25.67
CA ASN A 215 6.75 15.28 25.90
C ASN A 215 6.16 16.07 24.74
N MET A 216 6.40 15.64 23.51
CA MET A 216 5.81 16.24 22.30
C MET A 216 4.28 16.11 22.33
N ILE A 217 3.76 14.94 22.67
CA ILE A 217 2.32 14.69 22.79
C ILE A 217 1.71 15.60 23.87
N MET A 218 2.34 15.74 25.02
CA MET A 218 1.86 16.60 26.13
C MET A 218 1.88 18.10 25.80
N HIS A 219 2.56 18.53 24.74
CA HIS A 219 2.52 19.91 24.24
C HIS A 219 1.41 20.16 23.22
N LEU A 220 0.69 19.12 22.77
CA LEU A 220 -0.50 19.27 21.96
C LEU A 220 -1.67 19.77 22.84
N PRO A 221 -2.67 20.47 22.27
CA PRO A 221 -3.75 21.09 23.04
C PRO A 221 -4.45 20.15 24.03
N ASP A 222 -4.76 18.91 23.59
CA ASP A 222 -5.49 17.90 24.38
C ASP A 222 -4.59 16.66 24.66
N GLY A 223 -3.26 16.80 24.57
CA GLY A 223 -2.33 15.71 24.84
C GLY A 223 -2.59 14.47 23.96
N TYR A 224 -2.84 13.31 24.58
CA TYR A 224 -3.15 12.05 23.88
C TYR A 224 -4.50 12.05 23.17
N ASP A 225 -5.44 12.90 23.58
CA ASP A 225 -6.76 13.04 22.95
C ASP A 225 -6.76 14.06 21.82
N SER A 226 -5.62 14.69 21.53
CA SER A 226 -5.48 15.65 20.43
C SER A 226 -5.75 14.97 19.09
N MET A 227 -6.61 15.59 18.26
CA MET A 227 -6.94 15.13 16.93
C MET A 227 -5.80 15.37 15.96
N LEU A 228 -5.43 14.34 15.21
CA LEU A 228 -4.51 14.43 14.09
C LEU A 228 -5.28 14.69 12.79
N ALA A 229 -4.75 15.55 11.95
CA ALA A 229 -5.26 15.72 10.59
C ALA A 229 -4.94 14.48 9.76
N LYS A 230 -5.56 14.36 8.59
CA LYS A 230 -5.25 13.28 7.64
C LYS A 230 -3.74 13.22 7.40
N ASP A 231 -3.16 12.02 7.46
CA ASP A 231 -1.73 11.75 7.33
C ASP A 231 -0.84 12.53 8.33
N GLY A 232 -1.42 13.02 9.43
CA GLY A 232 -0.70 13.78 10.45
C GLY A 232 -0.13 15.12 9.93
N GLN A 233 -0.80 15.79 8.97
CA GLN A 233 -0.31 17.03 8.36
C GLN A 233 -0.09 18.18 9.35
N ASN A 234 -0.72 18.12 10.52
CA ASN A 234 -0.50 19.07 11.62
C ASN A 234 0.74 18.76 12.47
N LEU A 235 1.53 17.74 12.10
CA LEU A 235 2.77 17.35 12.75
C LEU A 235 3.96 17.48 11.79
N SER A 236 5.16 17.74 12.32
CA SER A 236 6.38 17.64 11.53
C SER A 236 6.68 16.19 11.13
N GLN A 237 7.50 16.00 10.10
CA GLN A 237 7.89 14.65 9.64
C GLN A 237 8.55 13.85 10.77
N GLY A 238 9.45 14.44 11.55
CA GLY A 238 10.08 13.76 12.67
C GLY A 238 9.09 13.40 13.78
N GLN A 239 8.09 14.24 14.06
CA GLN A 239 7.03 13.94 15.03
C GLN A 239 6.17 12.76 14.56
N ARG A 240 5.80 12.70 13.27
CA ARG A 240 5.10 11.55 12.70
C ARG A 240 5.90 10.26 12.84
N GLN A 241 7.20 10.32 12.55
CA GLN A 241 8.09 9.15 12.66
C GLN A 241 8.22 8.66 14.10
N LEU A 242 8.34 9.56 15.09
CA LEU A 242 8.35 9.18 16.50
C LEU A 242 7.03 8.51 16.95
N LEU A 243 5.87 8.95 16.44
CA LEU A 243 4.59 8.28 16.67
C LEU A 243 4.52 6.88 16.03
N SER A 244 5.08 6.71 14.84
CA SER A 244 5.19 5.38 14.19
C SER A 244 6.06 4.43 15.02
N ILE A 245 7.18 4.92 15.56
CA ILE A 245 8.04 4.15 16.46
C ILE A 245 7.30 3.82 17.76
N ALA A 246 6.53 4.75 18.32
CA ALA A 246 5.71 4.52 19.52
C ALA A 246 4.65 3.44 19.27
N ARG A 247 4.02 3.45 18.09
CA ARG A 247 3.10 2.41 17.63
C ARG A 247 3.77 1.03 17.64
N ALA A 248 5.00 0.92 17.13
CA ALA A 248 5.77 -0.32 17.15
C ALA A 248 6.15 -0.76 18.59
N PHE A 249 6.38 0.17 19.52
CA PHE A 249 6.54 -0.17 20.93
C PHE A 249 5.27 -0.71 21.58
N VAL A 250 4.09 -0.18 21.23
CA VAL A 250 2.79 -0.68 21.71
C VAL A 250 2.54 -2.10 21.19
N ALA A 251 2.83 -2.37 19.93
CA ALA A 251 2.72 -3.70 19.32
C ALA A 251 3.61 -4.74 20.02
N SER A 252 4.77 -4.34 20.54
CA SER A 252 5.76 -5.21 21.19
C SER A 252 6.12 -6.48 20.39
N PRO A 253 6.50 -6.35 19.11
CA PRO A 253 6.71 -7.48 18.21
C PRO A 253 7.96 -8.29 18.56
N LYS A 254 8.04 -9.54 18.09
CA LYS A 254 9.24 -10.39 18.12
C LYS A 254 10.21 -10.05 16.99
N ILE A 255 9.66 -9.76 15.81
CA ILE A 255 10.39 -9.40 14.60
C ILE A 255 10.10 -7.94 14.27
N LEU A 256 11.14 -7.18 13.99
CA LEU A 256 11.06 -5.77 13.66
C LEU A 256 11.62 -5.54 12.25
N ILE A 257 10.86 -4.83 11.44
CA ILE A 257 11.28 -4.38 10.13
C ILE A 257 11.37 -2.87 10.15
N LEU A 258 12.51 -2.33 9.74
CA LEU A 258 12.77 -0.90 9.71
C LEU A 258 13.13 -0.49 8.29
N ASP A 259 12.33 0.40 7.69
CA ASP A 259 12.67 1.05 6.42
C ASP A 259 13.16 2.47 6.72
N GLU A 260 14.48 2.66 6.65
CA GLU A 260 15.14 3.85 7.14
C GLU A 260 15.47 4.81 6.00
N ALA A 261 14.60 5.79 5.74
CA ALA A 261 14.97 6.94 4.95
C ALA A 261 14.46 8.22 5.63
N THR A 262 15.36 9.05 6.10
CA THR A 262 15.04 10.36 6.66
C THR A 262 15.89 11.41 5.97
N SER A 263 15.34 12.12 5.03
CA SER A 263 16.04 13.14 4.26
C SER A 263 15.73 14.59 4.68
N SER A 264 14.82 14.82 5.67
CA SER A 264 14.28 16.16 5.91
C SER A 264 13.91 16.44 7.38
N VAL A 265 14.68 15.91 8.34
CA VAL A 265 14.43 16.09 9.78
C VAL A 265 15.59 16.89 10.38
N ASP A 266 15.29 17.83 11.28
CA ASP A 266 16.32 18.57 12.01
C ASP A 266 17.20 17.66 12.88
N THR A 267 18.45 18.01 13.10
CA THR A 267 19.46 17.21 13.78
C THR A 267 19.04 16.77 15.19
N ARG A 268 18.31 17.62 15.94
CA ARG A 268 17.88 17.29 17.30
C ARG A 268 16.79 16.23 17.32
N THR A 269 15.83 16.34 16.42
CA THR A 269 14.75 15.35 16.26
C THR A 269 15.31 14.06 15.67
N GLU A 270 16.27 14.16 14.73
CA GLU A 270 16.97 13.01 14.18
C GLU A 270 17.63 12.16 15.27
N LYS A 271 18.36 12.78 16.21
CA LYS A 271 18.95 12.08 17.35
C LYS A 271 17.90 11.36 18.21
N LYS A 272 16.74 12.00 18.49
CA LYS A 272 15.66 11.37 19.22
C LYS A 272 15.08 10.14 18.50
N ILE A 273 14.96 10.21 17.17
CA ILE A 273 14.50 9.10 16.33
C ILE A 273 15.51 7.96 16.41
N GLN A 274 16.80 8.24 16.25
CA GLN A 274 17.87 7.25 16.31
C GLN A 274 17.91 6.54 17.68
N ASP A 275 17.83 7.30 18.77
CA ASP A 275 17.77 6.75 20.14
C ASP A 275 16.53 5.86 20.33
N ALA A 276 15.39 6.30 19.81
CA ALA A 276 14.13 5.53 19.87
C ALA A 276 14.22 4.22 19.06
N MET A 277 14.79 4.28 17.84
CA MET A 277 15.02 3.11 16.99
C MET A 277 15.97 2.12 17.66
N THR A 278 17.10 2.59 18.18
CA THR A 278 18.07 1.76 18.92
C THR A 278 17.40 1.07 20.12
N ASN A 279 16.57 1.80 20.87
CA ASN A 279 15.81 1.22 21.97
C ASN A 279 14.76 0.20 21.50
N LEU A 280 14.11 0.46 20.37
CA LEU A 280 13.10 -0.45 19.82
C LEU A 280 13.71 -1.78 19.36
N MET A 281 14.94 -1.76 18.81
CA MET A 281 15.64 -2.96 18.35
C MET A 281 16.17 -3.87 19.48
N LYS A 282 16.29 -3.36 20.74
CA LYS A 282 16.81 -4.16 21.85
C LYS A 282 15.99 -5.43 22.07
N ASN A 283 16.66 -6.58 22.12
CA ASN A 283 16.07 -7.89 22.33
C ASN A 283 15.01 -8.30 21.29
N ARG A 284 15.13 -7.80 20.06
CA ARG A 284 14.27 -8.15 18.92
C ARG A 284 15.09 -8.51 17.71
N THR A 285 14.62 -9.48 16.96
CA THR A 285 15.19 -9.76 15.63
C THR A 285 14.81 -8.60 14.72
N SER A 286 15.80 -7.94 14.15
CA SER A 286 15.58 -6.71 13.37
C SER A 286 16.13 -6.81 11.97
N LEU A 287 15.28 -6.60 10.97
CA LEU A 287 15.64 -6.50 9.57
C LEU A 287 15.54 -5.04 9.14
N ILE A 288 16.65 -4.45 8.69
CA ILE A 288 16.75 -3.02 8.47
C ILE A 288 17.09 -2.76 7.00
N ILE A 289 16.24 -2.05 6.27
CA ILE A 289 16.60 -1.47 4.97
C ILE A 289 17.38 -0.20 5.29
N ALA A 290 18.70 -0.33 5.28
CA ALA A 290 19.55 0.71 5.81
C ALA A 290 19.93 1.73 4.71
N HIS A 291 19.67 3.00 5.02
CA HIS A 291 20.07 4.16 4.23
C HIS A 291 21.02 5.10 4.98
N ARG A 292 21.32 4.81 6.26
CA ARG A 292 22.21 5.58 7.10
C ARG A 292 23.44 4.78 7.48
N LEU A 293 24.58 5.47 7.46
CA LEU A 293 25.85 4.85 7.81
C LEU A 293 25.88 4.33 9.25
N SER A 294 25.36 5.11 10.21
CA SER A 294 25.35 4.72 11.62
C SER A 294 24.60 3.40 11.86
N THR A 295 23.44 3.24 11.21
CA THR A 295 22.62 2.02 11.33
C THR A 295 23.31 0.81 10.70
N ILE A 296 24.04 1.02 9.58
CA ILE A 296 24.80 -0.04 8.92
C ILE A 296 25.98 -0.46 9.81
N GLN A 297 26.68 0.49 10.42
CA GLN A 297 27.83 0.21 11.30
C GLN A 297 27.43 -0.54 12.57
N ASP A 298 26.25 -0.25 13.13
CA ASP A 298 25.72 -0.84 14.35
C ASP A 298 25.03 -2.20 14.12
N ALA A 299 24.94 -2.67 12.87
CA ALA A 299 24.34 -3.97 12.55
C ALA A 299 25.26 -5.13 12.87
N ASP A 300 24.72 -6.21 13.42
CA ASP A 300 25.46 -7.45 13.70
C ASP A 300 25.87 -8.15 12.39
N VAL A 301 25.01 -8.05 11.36
CA VAL A 301 25.26 -8.59 10.03
C VAL A 301 24.79 -7.59 8.98
N ILE A 302 25.59 -7.39 7.97
CA ILE A 302 25.28 -6.63 6.77
C ILE A 302 25.12 -7.63 5.62
N VAL A 303 24.04 -7.54 4.91
CA VAL A 303 23.72 -8.33 3.70
C VAL A 303 23.71 -7.38 2.52
N VAL A 304 24.63 -7.55 1.62
CA VAL A 304 24.74 -6.73 0.40
C VAL A 304 23.96 -7.42 -0.71
N MET A 305 22.98 -6.71 -1.24
CA MET A 305 22.11 -7.19 -2.32
C MET A 305 22.43 -6.48 -3.63
N ASP A 306 22.53 -7.26 -4.69
CA ASP A 306 22.63 -6.74 -6.05
C ASP A 306 21.83 -7.62 -7.00
N ASN A 307 20.97 -6.99 -7.83
CA ASN A 307 20.10 -7.69 -8.80
C ASN A 307 19.36 -8.90 -8.22
N GLY A 308 18.76 -8.75 -7.04
CA GLY A 308 17.96 -9.80 -6.39
C GLY A 308 18.75 -10.94 -5.75
N ARG A 309 20.07 -10.83 -5.64
CA ARG A 309 20.95 -11.84 -5.03
C ARG A 309 21.69 -11.27 -3.84
N VAL A 310 22.06 -12.12 -2.90
CA VAL A 310 23.02 -11.81 -1.86
C VAL A 310 24.43 -11.96 -2.47
N VAL A 311 25.19 -10.87 -2.53
CA VAL A 311 26.55 -10.88 -3.10
C VAL A 311 27.63 -10.88 -2.02
N GLU A 312 27.37 -10.27 -0.87
CA GLU A 312 28.30 -10.26 0.28
C GLU A 312 27.52 -10.30 1.59
N THR A 313 28.11 -10.95 2.59
CA THR A 313 27.58 -10.98 3.95
C THR A 313 28.73 -10.88 4.95
N GLY A 314 28.60 -10.00 5.94
CA GLY A 314 29.64 -9.81 6.96
C GLY A 314 29.28 -8.69 7.93
N ASN A 315 30.24 -8.22 8.69
CA ASN A 315 30.13 -7.00 9.48
C ASN A 315 30.82 -5.82 8.78
N HIS A 316 30.64 -4.62 9.29
CA HIS A 316 31.19 -3.39 8.71
C HIS A 316 32.71 -3.49 8.44
N GLU A 317 33.48 -3.94 9.43
CA GLU A 317 34.94 -4.00 9.33
C GLU A 317 35.40 -5.04 8.30
N SER A 318 34.84 -6.25 8.33
CA SER A 318 35.19 -7.33 7.41
C SER A 318 34.87 -6.99 5.96
N LEU A 319 33.71 -6.38 5.70
CA LEU A 319 33.28 -6.01 4.35
C LEU A 319 34.08 -4.81 3.81
N LEU A 320 34.47 -3.85 4.65
CA LEU A 320 35.39 -2.77 4.24
C LEU A 320 36.78 -3.31 3.87
N ALA A 321 37.29 -4.25 4.68
CA ALA A 321 38.59 -4.87 4.44
C ALA A 321 38.64 -5.68 3.15
N ALA A 322 37.52 -6.34 2.80
CA ALA A 322 37.35 -7.13 1.57
C ALA A 322 37.38 -6.28 0.29
N LYS A 323 37.11 -4.96 0.39
CA LYS A 323 37.08 -4.00 -0.74
C LYS A 323 36.16 -4.45 -1.89
N GLY A 324 35.07 -5.14 -1.58
CA GLY A 324 34.12 -5.63 -2.54
C GLY A 324 32.97 -4.63 -2.82
N ARG A 325 31.79 -5.15 -3.13
CA ARG A 325 30.60 -4.35 -3.48
C ARG A 325 30.16 -3.43 -2.34
N TYR A 326 30.28 -3.89 -1.09
CA TYR A 326 30.00 -3.06 0.08
C TYR A 326 30.91 -1.83 0.14
N TYR A 327 32.20 -2.02 -0.10
CA TYR A 327 33.18 -0.93 -0.11
C TYR A 327 32.84 0.11 -1.18
N GLU A 328 32.47 -0.31 -2.38
CA GLU A 328 32.07 0.60 -3.46
C GLU A 328 30.84 1.42 -3.06
N LEU A 329 29.79 0.78 -2.50
CA LEU A 329 28.59 1.45 -1.99
C LEU A 329 28.94 2.44 -0.87
N TYR A 330 29.81 2.03 0.05
CA TYR A 330 30.27 2.88 1.15
C TYR A 330 30.97 4.12 0.65
N MET A 331 31.94 3.97 -0.26
CA MET A 331 32.69 5.11 -0.83
C MET A 331 31.81 6.05 -1.64
N THR A 332 30.82 5.52 -2.35
CA THR A 332 29.92 6.33 -3.19
C THR A 332 28.88 7.08 -2.38
N GLN A 333 28.29 6.44 -1.36
CA GLN A 333 27.16 7.00 -0.62
C GLN A 333 27.55 7.76 0.64
N PHE A 334 28.64 7.38 1.30
CA PHE A 334 28.98 7.84 2.65
C PHE A 334 30.33 8.51 2.79
N ALA A 335 31.35 8.13 2.03
CA ALA A 335 32.69 8.72 2.17
C ALA A 335 32.74 10.21 1.78
N GLY A 336 31.82 10.67 0.91
CA GLY A 336 31.66 12.09 0.57
C GLY A 336 30.94 12.94 1.65
N LYS A 337 30.42 12.34 2.73
CA LYS A 337 29.76 13.02 3.86
C LYS A 337 30.58 12.99 5.16
N ALA A 338 31.75 12.39 5.13
CA ALA A 338 32.64 12.23 6.28
C ALA A 338 33.74 13.29 6.36
N ILE A 339 33.54 14.47 5.73
CA ILE A 339 34.42 15.66 5.85
C ILE A 339 33.63 16.77 6.53
#